data_9d141fda11aa35e3d702273621b8c042
#
_entry.id   9d141fda11aa35e3d702273621b8c042
#
_cell.length_a   1.000
_cell.length_b   1.000
_cell.length_c   1.000
_cell.angle_alpha   90.00
_cell.angle_beta   90.00
_cell.angle_gamma   90.00
#
_symmetry.space_group_name_H-M   'P 1'
#
loop_
_entity.id
_entity.type
_entity.pdbx_description
1 polymer ?
#
loop_
_entity_poly.entity_id
_entity_poly.type
_entity_poly.pdbx_seq_one_letter_code
_entity_poly.pdbx_strand_id
1 'polypeptide(L)'
;MKARLPLIAALAVVLAPLKASAQAWVSNPDFSEGVGIRAGNLEFHPSVGGEFGYDSNFLRAAPSEGVVDVLKLRVTPSFTLTTLGSERRNSSTPPDIAFSSGAHVSYFELFPLDSANSEISKRRNFTVGADAKLDVFPRRKVGFDLGANFVRLIQGEGRSEDLASEGFNRDSVRGTAGVTWRPGGGLFEWRAGYAVAYHYFENSAYQNLANVNHEIGTRGRWRFLPKSALLFDSTYTLVRYTNASTPQTSGEVVRSRIGFHGLVTYHLALMGMLGWASTFYRTHPGSIQARQFDAPIANAELRWFIQARPDLDATTVASGISSVAVGYSRTANNSYLGSFYQRDRGYLQVSTFILGAVAGGLEFGVSRVAFPEAGNLPSITQLRLDGVAFGEYRFTDTLAVNATLNYDQVNSDSAGAENLDYTRWQAYLGVRWFM
;
A
#
# COMPACT_ATOMS: atom_id res chain seq x y z
N MET A 1 -34.01 -29.52 -27.08
CA MET A 1 -33.64 -29.26 -25.67
C MET A 1 -32.34 -28.49 -25.66
N LYS A 2 -32.40 -27.17 -25.36
CA LYS A 2 -31.20 -26.31 -25.25
C LYS A 2 -30.78 -26.25 -23.79
N ALA A 3 -29.68 -26.90 -23.49
CA ALA A 3 -29.05 -26.80 -22.17
C ALA A 3 -28.44 -25.38 -22.02
N ARG A 4 -29.04 -24.56 -21.18
CA ARG A 4 -28.46 -23.30 -20.71
C ARG A 4 -27.47 -23.63 -19.60
N LEU A 5 -26.19 -23.53 -19.89
CA LEU A 5 -25.17 -23.42 -18.84
C LEU A 5 -25.35 -22.05 -18.12
N PRO A 6 -25.53 -22.02 -16.83
CA PRO A 6 -25.41 -20.77 -16.10
C PRO A 6 -23.93 -20.40 -16.00
N LEU A 7 -23.55 -19.37 -16.70
CA LEU A 7 -22.26 -18.69 -16.51
C LEU A 7 -22.33 -17.94 -15.17
N ILE A 8 -22.09 -18.64 -14.07
CA ILE A 8 -21.87 -18.01 -12.77
C ILE A 8 -20.38 -17.67 -12.73
N ALA A 9 -20.03 -16.54 -13.31
CA ALA A 9 -18.80 -15.86 -12.95
C ALA A 9 -18.97 -15.29 -11.54
N ALA A 10 -18.72 -16.09 -10.53
CA ALA A 10 -18.59 -15.63 -9.16
C ALA A 10 -17.27 -14.85 -9.07
N LEU A 11 -17.34 -13.57 -9.35
CA LEU A 11 -16.26 -12.64 -9.12
C LEU A 11 -16.47 -12.07 -7.73
N ALA A 12 -15.71 -12.52 -6.78
CA ALA A 12 -15.77 -12.01 -5.43
C ALA A 12 -14.37 -11.82 -4.86
N VAL A 13 -14.07 -10.67 -4.27
CA VAL A 13 -12.72 -10.23 -4.07
C VAL A 13 -12.48 -9.27 -2.92
N VAL A 14 -11.46 -9.45 -2.10
CA VAL A 14 -11.13 -8.73 -0.87
C VAL A 14 -10.10 -7.65 -1.00
N LEU A 15 -10.21 -6.63 -0.17
CA LEU A 15 -9.13 -5.68 0.02
C LEU A 15 -9.03 -5.08 1.43
N ALA A 16 -7.89 -5.27 2.03
CA ALA A 16 -7.22 -4.26 2.85
C ALA A 16 -6.47 -3.31 1.91
N PRO A 17 -6.02 -2.11 2.34
CA PRO A 17 -5.19 -1.25 1.51
C PRO A 17 -3.92 -2.03 1.15
N LEU A 18 -3.91 -2.63 -0.04
CA LEU A 18 -2.78 -3.35 -0.56
C LEU A 18 -1.65 -2.35 -0.74
N LYS A 19 -0.69 -2.38 0.18
CA LYS A 19 0.63 -1.85 -0.09
C LYS A 19 1.12 -2.57 -1.33
N ALA A 20 1.47 -1.82 -2.33
CA ALA A 20 1.73 -2.31 -3.67
C ALA A 20 2.86 -3.33 -3.72
N SER A 21 2.51 -4.59 -3.59
CA SER A 21 3.31 -5.67 -4.09
C SER A 21 2.49 -6.39 -5.16
N ALA A 22 3.12 -6.75 -6.26
CA ALA A 22 2.47 -7.50 -7.33
C ALA A 22 1.97 -8.88 -6.88
N GLN A 23 2.24 -9.25 -5.62
CA GLN A 23 1.74 -10.46 -4.96
C GLN A 23 0.82 -10.04 -3.81
N ALA A 24 -0.48 -10.13 -4.02
CA ALA A 24 -1.49 -9.70 -3.05
C ALA A 24 -1.34 -10.40 -1.68
N TRP A 25 -0.95 -11.68 -1.66
CA TRP A 25 -0.74 -12.45 -0.43
C TRP A 25 0.50 -12.04 0.36
N VAL A 26 1.52 -11.44 -0.27
CA VAL A 26 2.70 -10.92 0.43
C VAL A 26 2.39 -9.66 1.22
N SER A 27 1.47 -8.85 0.73
CA SER A 27 1.09 -7.58 1.35
C SER A 27 -0.03 -7.70 2.38
N ASN A 28 -0.73 -8.82 2.43
CA ASN A 28 -1.82 -9.06 3.36
C ASN A 28 -1.56 -10.31 4.21
N PRO A 29 -1.18 -10.16 5.51
CA PRO A 29 -0.97 -11.27 6.44
C PRO A 29 -2.17 -12.20 6.57
N ASP A 30 -3.40 -11.70 6.46
CA ASP A 30 -4.62 -12.49 6.55
C ASP A 30 -4.72 -13.57 5.47
N PHE A 31 -4.02 -13.38 4.33
CA PHE A 31 -3.92 -14.38 3.27
C PHE A 31 -2.68 -15.26 3.38
N SER A 32 -1.70 -14.89 4.19
CA SER A 32 -0.43 -15.61 4.29
C SER A 32 -0.43 -16.69 5.37
N GLU A 33 -1.36 -16.63 6.33
CA GLU A 33 -1.34 -17.50 7.49
C GLU A 33 -1.85 -18.92 7.17
N GLY A 34 -0.99 -19.91 7.37
CA GLY A 34 -1.32 -21.33 7.47
C GLY A 34 -1.44 -21.75 8.94
N VAL A 35 -1.18 -23.05 9.19
CA VAL A 35 -1.25 -23.61 10.56
C VAL A 35 -0.18 -23.04 11.48
N GLY A 36 0.98 -22.67 10.94
CA GLY A 36 2.12 -22.12 11.67
C GLY A 36 2.89 -23.14 12.51
N ILE A 37 4.15 -22.82 12.77
CA ILE A 37 5.02 -23.57 13.67
C ILE A 37 5.08 -22.83 15.00
N ARG A 38 4.54 -23.44 16.05
CA ARG A 38 4.52 -22.82 17.37
C ARG A 38 5.79 -23.13 18.16
N ALA A 39 6.43 -22.09 18.69
CA ALA A 39 7.57 -22.18 19.59
C ALA A 39 7.32 -21.31 20.84
N GLY A 40 6.82 -21.92 21.91
CA GLY A 40 6.45 -21.20 23.13
C GLY A 40 5.30 -20.22 22.89
N ASN A 41 5.56 -18.92 23.03
CA ASN A 41 4.61 -17.83 22.80
C ASN A 41 4.74 -17.20 21.40
N LEU A 42 5.56 -17.76 20.53
CA LEU A 42 5.78 -17.31 19.17
C LEU A 42 5.20 -18.29 18.17
N GLU A 43 4.79 -17.79 17.04
CA GLU A 43 4.30 -18.55 15.90
C GLU A 43 5.04 -18.11 14.63
N PHE A 44 5.56 -19.08 13.89
CA PHE A 44 6.36 -18.88 12.69
C PHE A 44 5.61 -19.46 11.48
N HIS A 45 5.42 -18.65 10.44
CA HIS A 45 4.73 -19.03 9.22
C HIS A 45 5.66 -18.86 8.02
N PRO A 46 6.36 -19.93 7.61
CA PRO A 46 7.14 -19.91 6.38
C PRO A 46 6.22 -20.12 5.18
N SER A 47 6.56 -19.49 4.05
CA SER A 47 5.87 -19.72 2.80
C SER A 47 6.79 -19.57 1.60
N VAL A 48 6.43 -20.18 0.47
CA VAL A 48 7.05 -19.97 -0.82
C VAL A 48 6.00 -19.97 -1.91
N GLY A 49 6.03 -18.94 -2.76
CA GLY A 49 5.18 -18.83 -3.94
C GLY A 49 5.99 -18.84 -5.23
N GLY A 50 5.45 -19.48 -6.26
CA GLY A 50 5.95 -19.40 -7.61
C GLY A 50 4.83 -18.90 -8.53
N GLU A 51 5.10 -17.90 -9.37
CA GLU A 51 4.12 -17.34 -10.29
C GLU A 51 4.75 -17.17 -11.68
N PHE A 52 3.97 -17.47 -12.69
CA PHE A 52 4.33 -17.22 -14.08
C PHE A 52 3.28 -16.33 -14.70
N GLY A 53 3.69 -15.35 -15.49
CA GLY A 53 2.75 -14.38 -16.05
C GLY A 53 3.28 -13.62 -17.24
N TYR A 54 2.42 -12.76 -17.75
CA TYR A 54 2.63 -11.87 -18.86
C TYR A 54 2.50 -10.41 -18.41
N ASP A 55 3.31 -9.54 -18.99
CA ASP A 55 3.35 -8.10 -18.74
C ASP A 55 3.46 -7.37 -20.09
N SER A 56 2.42 -6.66 -20.47
CA SER A 56 2.27 -6.05 -21.79
C SER A 56 3.08 -4.77 -21.99
N ASN A 57 3.65 -4.20 -20.94
CA ASN A 57 4.46 -3.00 -21.03
C ASN A 57 5.35 -2.90 -19.77
N PHE A 58 6.40 -3.73 -19.74
CA PHE A 58 7.28 -3.86 -18.58
C PHE A 58 7.95 -2.53 -18.18
N LEU A 59 8.33 -1.72 -19.16
CA LEU A 59 8.99 -0.44 -18.92
C LEU A 59 8.04 0.73 -18.69
N ARG A 60 6.72 0.54 -18.84
CA ARG A 60 5.74 1.62 -18.85
C ARG A 60 6.07 2.72 -19.86
N ALA A 61 6.54 2.30 -21.02
CA ALA A 61 6.90 3.20 -22.11
C ALA A 61 5.65 3.69 -22.85
N ALA A 62 5.72 4.90 -23.38
CA ALA A 62 4.71 5.38 -24.31
C ALA A 62 4.75 4.55 -25.61
N PRO A 63 3.64 4.42 -26.33
CA PRO A 63 3.61 3.70 -27.61
C PRO A 63 4.66 4.19 -28.64
N SER A 64 5.00 5.48 -28.60
CA SER A 64 6.03 6.11 -29.43
C SER A 64 7.47 5.74 -29.06
N GLU A 65 7.72 5.30 -27.83
CA GLU A 65 9.05 4.96 -27.32
C GLU A 65 9.38 3.46 -27.42
N GLY A 66 8.41 2.66 -27.86
CA GLY A 66 8.56 1.21 -27.98
C GLY A 66 8.12 0.47 -26.73
N VAL A 67 7.00 -0.19 -26.83
CA VAL A 67 6.43 -1.03 -25.76
C VAL A 67 7.17 -2.36 -25.73
N VAL A 68 7.45 -2.86 -24.53
CA VAL A 68 8.17 -4.11 -24.32
C VAL A 68 7.33 -5.09 -23.54
N ASP A 69 6.93 -6.16 -24.24
CA ASP A 69 6.19 -7.28 -23.68
C ASP A 69 7.14 -8.32 -23.10
N VAL A 70 6.84 -8.83 -21.92
CA VAL A 70 7.66 -9.87 -21.30
C VAL A 70 6.80 -10.97 -20.69
N LEU A 71 7.31 -12.20 -20.75
CA LEU A 71 6.91 -13.23 -19.80
C LEU A 71 7.81 -13.14 -18.57
N LYS A 72 7.21 -13.37 -17.40
CA LYS A 72 7.90 -13.23 -16.11
C LYS A 72 7.66 -14.46 -15.25
N LEU A 73 8.75 -15.07 -14.79
CA LEU A 73 8.73 -16.04 -13.71
C LEU A 73 9.13 -15.33 -12.42
N ARG A 74 8.34 -15.53 -11.36
CA ARG A 74 8.59 -14.94 -10.05
C ARG A 74 8.59 -16.02 -8.98
N VAL A 75 9.61 -16.04 -8.13
CA VAL A 75 9.69 -16.94 -6.98
C VAL A 75 9.87 -16.10 -5.73
N THR A 76 9.01 -16.35 -4.74
CA THR A 76 8.97 -15.54 -3.52
C THR A 76 8.95 -16.43 -2.27
N PRO A 77 10.10 -16.75 -1.67
CA PRO A 77 10.15 -17.17 -0.29
C PRO A 77 9.78 -16.03 0.65
N SER A 78 9.01 -16.35 1.68
CA SER A 78 8.64 -15.39 2.72
C SER A 78 8.44 -16.09 4.06
N PHE A 79 8.48 -15.30 5.14
CA PHE A 79 8.08 -15.77 6.45
C PHE A 79 7.44 -14.64 7.26
N THR A 80 6.60 -15.03 8.22
CA THR A 80 6.15 -14.16 9.31
C THR A 80 6.43 -14.82 10.64
N LEU A 81 6.76 -14.01 11.65
CA LEU A 81 6.96 -14.41 13.03
C LEU A 81 6.14 -13.49 13.92
N THR A 82 5.21 -14.06 14.68
CA THR A 82 4.29 -13.26 15.51
C THR A 82 4.20 -13.80 16.92
N THR A 83 3.89 -12.93 17.88
CA THR A 83 3.47 -13.36 19.20
C THR A 83 2.06 -13.94 19.11
N LEU A 84 1.84 -15.11 19.70
CA LEU A 84 0.53 -15.78 19.72
C LEU A 84 -0.58 -14.85 20.23
N GLY A 85 -1.69 -14.80 19.52
CA GLY A 85 -2.90 -14.13 19.96
C GLY A 85 -3.49 -14.72 21.25
N SER A 86 -4.36 -13.99 21.94
CA SER A 86 -4.99 -14.42 23.18
C SER A 86 -5.75 -15.75 23.04
N GLU A 87 -6.42 -15.96 21.93
CA GLU A 87 -7.18 -17.19 21.64
C GLU A 87 -6.28 -18.42 21.55
N ARG A 88 -5.13 -18.30 20.88
CA ARG A 88 -4.18 -19.39 20.70
C ARG A 88 -3.30 -19.65 21.92
N ARG A 89 -3.22 -18.73 22.87
CA ARG A 89 -2.47 -18.87 24.12
C ARG A 89 -3.25 -19.51 25.26
N ASN A 90 -4.53 -19.79 25.08
CA ASN A 90 -5.45 -20.19 26.17
C ASN A 90 -5.39 -19.24 27.39
N SER A 91 -5.18 -17.94 27.13
CA SER A 91 -5.06 -16.91 28.18
C SER A 91 -6.04 -15.80 27.87
N SER A 92 -6.88 -15.46 28.83
CA SER A 92 -7.79 -14.30 28.75
C SER A 92 -7.08 -12.94 28.85
N THR A 93 -5.82 -12.95 29.32
CA THR A 93 -4.99 -11.75 29.40
C THR A 93 -4.18 -11.53 28.14
N PRO A 94 -4.30 -10.35 27.51
CA PRO A 94 -3.45 -10.00 26.37
C PRO A 94 -1.98 -9.91 26.79
N PRO A 95 -1.03 -10.13 25.85
CA PRO A 95 0.38 -10.04 26.17
C PRO A 95 0.76 -8.61 26.56
N ASP A 96 1.66 -8.48 27.53
CA ASP A 96 2.29 -7.20 27.84
C ASP A 96 3.26 -6.75 26.73
N ILE A 97 3.76 -7.70 25.95
CA ILE A 97 4.63 -7.47 24.80
C ILE A 97 4.06 -8.27 23.62
N ALA A 98 3.77 -7.59 22.53
CA ALA A 98 3.41 -8.21 21.27
C ALA A 98 4.48 -7.86 20.22
N PHE A 99 4.95 -8.88 19.52
CA PHE A 99 5.95 -8.77 18.46
C PHE A 99 5.39 -9.34 17.16
N SER A 100 5.69 -8.68 16.06
CA SER A 100 5.47 -9.21 14.72
C SER A 100 6.65 -8.84 13.82
N SER A 101 7.08 -9.75 12.97
CA SER A 101 8.12 -9.52 11.99
C SER A 101 7.80 -10.34 10.75
N GLY A 102 8.09 -9.80 9.58
CA GLY A 102 7.95 -10.48 8.31
C GLY A 102 9.11 -10.13 7.38
N ALA A 103 9.45 -11.08 6.50
CA ALA A 103 10.33 -10.79 5.39
C ALA A 103 9.97 -11.63 4.17
N HIS A 104 10.22 -11.06 3.01
CA HIS A 104 10.11 -11.74 1.73
C HIS A 104 11.18 -11.26 0.76
N VAL A 105 11.55 -12.15 -0.15
CA VAL A 105 12.41 -11.84 -1.28
C VAL A 105 11.72 -12.36 -2.53
N SER A 106 11.52 -11.52 -3.54
CA SER A 106 10.96 -11.98 -4.81
C SER A 106 12.01 -11.87 -5.90
N TYR A 107 12.45 -13.00 -6.44
CA TYR A 107 13.32 -13.07 -7.59
C TYR A 107 12.51 -13.08 -8.88
N PHE A 108 12.99 -12.38 -9.89
CA PHE A 108 12.37 -12.26 -11.20
C PHE A 108 13.29 -12.73 -12.29
N GLU A 109 12.81 -13.65 -13.12
CA GLU A 109 13.38 -13.97 -14.43
C GLU A 109 12.47 -13.40 -15.51
N LEU A 110 13.06 -12.70 -16.48
CA LEU A 110 12.37 -11.97 -17.53
C LEU A 110 12.68 -12.61 -18.89
N PHE A 111 11.64 -12.92 -19.64
CA PHE A 111 11.71 -13.48 -20.99
C PHE A 111 11.06 -12.51 -21.97
N PRO A 112 11.82 -11.60 -22.60
CA PRO A 112 11.27 -10.71 -23.64
C PRO A 112 10.66 -11.49 -24.78
N LEU A 113 9.50 -11.06 -25.27
CA LEU A 113 8.85 -11.70 -26.41
C LEU A 113 9.41 -11.23 -27.74
N ASP A 114 10.08 -10.09 -27.77
CA ASP A 114 10.78 -9.57 -28.94
C ASP A 114 12.30 -9.72 -28.77
N SER A 115 12.96 -10.28 -29.77
CA SER A 115 14.42 -10.48 -29.82
C SER A 115 15.22 -9.15 -29.79
N ALA A 116 14.65 -8.06 -30.29
CA ALA A 116 15.26 -6.73 -30.23
C ALA A 116 15.45 -6.24 -28.80
N ASN A 117 14.70 -6.78 -27.83
CA ASN A 117 14.72 -6.41 -26.43
C ASN A 117 15.54 -7.38 -25.54
N SER A 118 16.51 -8.11 -26.11
CA SER A 118 17.33 -9.09 -25.38
C SER A 118 18.05 -8.51 -24.14
N GLU A 119 18.32 -7.21 -24.11
CA GLU A 119 18.92 -6.53 -22.96
C GLU A 119 18.02 -6.57 -21.71
N ILE A 120 16.71 -6.75 -21.88
CA ILE A 120 15.76 -6.83 -20.76
C ILE A 120 15.96 -8.11 -19.94
N SER A 121 16.35 -9.21 -20.56
CA SER A 121 16.68 -10.44 -19.84
C SER A 121 17.83 -10.26 -18.85
N LYS A 122 18.71 -9.29 -19.08
CA LYS A 122 19.78 -8.91 -18.16
C LYS A 122 19.30 -8.09 -16.96
N ARG A 123 18.07 -7.58 -17.00
CA ARG A 123 17.44 -6.82 -15.90
C ARG A 123 16.75 -7.70 -14.86
N ARG A 124 16.97 -9.03 -14.93
CA ARG A 124 16.58 -9.93 -13.83
C ARG A 124 17.09 -9.37 -12.50
N ASN A 125 16.25 -9.36 -11.51
CA ASN A 125 16.58 -8.74 -10.25
C ASN A 125 15.70 -9.33 -9.13
N PHE A 126 15.83 -8.80 -7.95
CA PHE A 126 14.99 -9.20 -6.83
C PHE A 126 14.46 -7.97 -6.09
N THR A 127 13.22 -8.07 -5.59
CA THR A 127 12.68 -7.16 -4.60
C THR A 127 12.83 -7.77 -3.22
N VAL A 128 12.90 -6.93 -2.20
CA VAL A 128 12.97 -7.34 -0.79
C VAL A 128 11.99 -6.51 -0.01
N GLY A 129 11.24 -7.15 0.87
CA GLY A 129 10.51 -6.49 1.93
C GLY A 129 10.83 -7.14 3.26
N ALA A 130 11.03 -6.34 4.29
CA ALA A 130 11.16 -6.80 5.67
C ALA A 130 10.53 -5.78 6.60
N ASP A 131 9.84 -6.27 7.60
CA ASP A 131 9.27 -5.43 8.65
C ASP A 131 9.42 -6.08 10.02
N ALA A 132 9.42 -5.25 11.05
CA ALA A 132 9.35 -5.65 12.44
C ALA A 132 8.55 -4.63 13.23
N LYS A 133 7.71 -5.10 14.13
CA LYS A 133 6.91 -4.29 15.02
C LYS A 133 6.94 -4.87 16.43
N LEU A 134 7.13 -4.00 17.42
CA LEU A 134 7.09 -4.30 18.84
C LEU A 134 6.07 -3.39 19.50
N ASP A 135 5.05 -3.95 20.11
CA ASP A 135 4.09 -3.24 20.93
C ASP A 135 4.32 -3.64 22.39
N VAL A 136 4.59 -2.64 23.26
CA VAL A 136 4.79 -2.82 24.69
C VAL A 136 3.59 -2.23 25.42
N PHE A 137 2.96 -3.05 26.23
CA PHE A 137 1.71 -2.73 26.94
C PHE A 137 0.56 -2.27 26.02
N PRO A 138 0.24 -3.03 24.93
CA PRO A 138 -0.67 -2.58 23.89
C PRO A 138 -2.10 -2.30 24.37
N ARG A 139 -2.50 -2.84 25.53
CA ARG A 139 -3.84 -2.63 26.12
C ARG A 139 -3.84 -1.88 27.45
N ARG A 140 -2.69 -1.48 27.98
CA ARG A 140 -2.62 -0.66 29.21
C ARG A 140 -2.96 0.80 28.92
N LYS A 141 -3.16 1.59 29.98
CA LYS A 141 -3.44 3.04 29.87
C LYS A 141 -2.36 3.78 29.05
N VAL A 142 -1.13 3.35 29.17
CA VAL A 142 -0.01 3.84 28.36
C VAL A 142 0.65 2.63 27.71
N GLY A 143 0.84 2.70 26.42
CA GLY A 143 1.54 1.72 25.60
C GLY A 143 2.59 2.40 24.72
N PHE A 144 3.57 1.62 24.28
CA PHE A 144 4.65 2.05 23.41
C PHE A 144 4.66 1.16 22.17
N ASP A 145 5.01 1.72 21.03
CA ASP A 145 5.24 0.97 19.80
C ASP A 145 6.57 1.37 19.16
N LEU A 146 7.28 0.38 18.66
CA LEU A 146 8.46 0.52 17.82
C LEU A 146 8.23 -0.24 16.53
N GLY A 147 8.70 0.30 15.41
CA GLY A 147 8.61 -0.36 14.11
C GLY A 147 9.84 -0.09 13.27
N ALA A 148 10.19 -1.06 12.44
CA ALA A 148 11.19 -0.93 11.39
C ALA A 148 10.66 -1.57 10.11
N ASN A 149 10.97 -0.98 8.97
CA ASN A 149 10.59 -1.50 7.67
C ASN A 149 11.72 -1.23 6.68
N PHE A 150 12.02 -2.23 5.86
CA PHE A 150 12.91 -2.14 4.71
C PHE A 150 12.17 -2.59 3.47
N VAL A 151 12.27 -1.82 2.39
CA VAL A 151 11.69 -2.18 1.09
C VAL A 151 12.68 -1.84 -0.01
N ARG A 152 13.02 -2.82 -0.81
CA ARG A 152 13.71 -2.65 -2.09
C ARG A 152 12.70 -2.84 -3.21
N LEU A 153 12.48 -1.80 -3.99
CA LEU A 153 11.64 -1.80 -5.18
C LEU A 153 12.49 -1.69 -6.42
N ILE A 154 12.13 -2.41 -7.47
CA ILE A 154 12.78 -2.32 -8.78
C ILE A 154 11.82 -1.70 -9.79
N GLN A 155 12.40 -1.06 -10.81
CA GLN A 155 11.63 -0.49 -11.91
C GLN A 155 10.71 -1.54 -12.54
N GLY A 156 9.50 -1.15 -12.83
CA GLY A 156 8.48 -2.02 -13.43
C GLY A 156 7.71 -2.89 -12.43
N GLU A 157 8.12 -2.97 -11.16
CA GLU A 157 7.42 -3.70 -10.11
C GLU A 157 6.61 -2.77 -9.20
N GLY A 158 5.46 -3.28 -8.78
CA GLY A 158 4.62 -2.63 -7.79
C GLY A 158 3.75 -1.49 -8.32
N ARG A 159 2.74 -1.18 -7.54
CA ARG A 159 1.99 0.08 -7.59
C ARG A 159 2.56 0.98 -6.51
N SER A 160 3.10 2.11 -6.86
CA SER A 160 3.50 3.09 -5.88
C SER A 160 2.39 4.13 -5.70
N GLU A 161 2.07 4.48 -4.46
CA GLU A 161 1.27 5.68 -4.20
C GLU A 161 2.05 6.95 -4.60
N ASP A 162 3.37 6.83 -4.63
CA ASP A 162 4.28 7.86 -5.13
C ASP A 162 4.58 7.60 -6.61
N LEU A 163 3.77 8.18 -7.46
CA LEU A 163 3.80 8.00 -8.92
C LEU A 163 5.15 8.39 -9.53
N ALA A 164 5.85 9.32 -8.92
CA ALA A 164 7.15 9.79 -9.41
C ALA A 164 8.29 8.76 -9.20
N SER A 165 8.13 7.81 -8.29
CA SER A 165 9.15 6.80 -8.00
C SER A 165 8.99 5.49 -8.76
N GLU A 166 7.94 5.34 -9.54
CA GLU A 166 7.64 4.08 -10.26
C GLU A 166 8.68 3.72 -11.34
N GLY A 167 9.44 4.69 -11.83
CA GLY A 167 10.49 4.52 -12.85
C GLY A 167 11.86 4.14 -12.31
N PHE A 168 12.06 3.96 -10.99
CA PHE A 168 13.40 3.85 -10.40
C PHE A 168 13.54 2.64 -9.48
N ASN A 169 14.74 2.04 -9.49
CA ASN A 169 15.13 1.14 -8.41
C ASN A 169 15.43 1.95 -7.15
N ARG A 170 14.73 1.63 -6.09
CA ARG A 170 14.77 2.39 -4.84
C ARG A 170 14.79 1.48 -3.62
N ASP A 171 15.71 1.76 -2.71
CA ASP A 171 15.74 1.21 -1.35
C ASP A 171 15.15 2.21 -0.37
N SER A 172 14.35 1.73 0.55
CA SER A 172 13.72 2.54 1.60
C SER A 172 13.85 1.85 2.93
N VAL A 173 14.41 2.55 3.91
CA VAL A 173 14.44 2.13 5.31
C VAL A 173 13.57 3.09 6.11
N ARG A 174 12.65 2.58 6.93
CA ARG A 174 11.82 3.40 7.82
C ARG A 174 11.86 2.86 9.23
N GLY A 175 12.15 3.73 10.19
CA GLY A 175 12.00 3.48 11.62
C GLY A 175 10.84 4.28 12.20
N THR A 176 10.11 3.73 13.16
CA THR A 176 9.00 4.40 13.85
C THR A 176 9.05 4.16 15.35
N ALA A 177 8.65 5.16 16.13
CA ALA A 177 8.44 5.03 17.56
C ALA A 177 7.20 5.81 17.98
N GLY A 178 6.42 5.30 18.93
CA GLY A 178 5.21 5.95 19.37
C GLY A 178 4.84 5.65 20.81
N VAL A 179 4.03 6.55 21.36
CA VAL A 179 3.41 6.41 22.67
C VAL A 179 1.90 6.55 22.48
N THR A 180 1.16 5.61 23.02
CA THR A 180 -0.31 5.63 22.99
C THR A 180 -0.86 5.76 24.39
N TRP A 181 -1.74 6.73 24.62
CA TRP A 181 -2.44 6.97 25.87
C TRP A 181 -3.93 6.65 25.72
N ARG A 182 -4.45 5.81 26.63
CA ARG A 182 -5.84 5.31 26.63
C ARG A 182 -6.52 5.54 27.98
N PRO A 183 -6.93 6.77 28.31
CA PRO A 183 -7.70 7.02 29.51
C PRO A 183 -9.11 6.44 29.39
N GLY A 184 -9.75 6.17 30.52
CA GLY A 184 -11.16 5.78 30.56
C GLY A 184 -11.50 4.47 29.88
N GLY A 185 -10.63 3.45 29.96
CA GLY A 185 -10.90 2.12 29.39
C GLY A 185 -10.93 2.10 27.84
N GLY A 186 -10.33 3.11 27.17
CA GLY A 186 -10.24 3.18 25.72
C GLY A 186 -11.40 3.90 25.03
N LEU A 187 -12.24 4.63 25.75
CA LEU A 187 -13.18 5.59 25.14
C LEU A 187 -12.43 6.67 24.36
N PHE A 188 -11.30 7.11 24.88
CA PHE A 188 -10.38 7.99 24.21
C PHE A 188 -9.05 7.29 24.01
N GLU A 189 -8.48 7.41 22.83
CA GLU A 189 -7.14 6.96 22.50
C GLU A 189 -6.40 8.08 21.78
N TRP A 190 -5.22 8.37 22.24
CA TRP A 190 -4.34 9.35 21.64
C TRP A 190 -2.94 8.77 21.48
N ARG A 191 -2.39 8.90 20.29
CA ARG A 191 -1.03 8.45 19.97
C ARG A 191 -0.21 9.62 19.44
N ALA A 192 0.98 9.80 20.01
CA ALA A 192 2.04 10.63 19.45
C ALA A 192 3.17 9.72 18.96
N GLY A 193 3.76 10.05 17.84
CA GLY A 193 4.82 9.23 17.26
C GLY A 193 5.79 10.03 16.40
N TYR A 194 6.95 9.41 16.22
CA TYR A 194 8.00 9.88 15.34
C TYR A 194 8.34 8.78 14.35
N ALA A 195 8.62 9.15 13.11
CA ALA A 195 9.16 8.26 12.11
C ALA A 195 10.32 8.94 11.37
N VAL A 196 11.29 8.14 10.98
CA VAL A 196 12.36 8.54 10.06
C VAL A 196 12.39 7.55 8.91
N ALA A 197 12.47 8.06 7.68
CA ALA A 197 12.62 7.23 6.49
C ALA A 197 13.79 7.76 5.64
N TYR A 198 14.62 6.85 5.16
CA TYR A 198 15.68 7.13 4.20
C TYR A 198 15.36 6.44 2.89
N HIS A 199 15.41 7.21 1.79
CA HIS A 199 15.21 6.72 0.44
C HIS A 199 16.51 6.86 -0.35
N TYR A 200 16.97 5.74 -0.89
CA TYR A 200 18.19 5.65 -1.69
C TYR A 200 17.83 5.14 -3.09
N PHE A 201 18.53 5.64 -4.11
CA PHE A 201 18.38 5.25 -5.51
C PHE A 201 19.66 4.57 -6.00
N GLU A 202 19.54 3.35 -6.51
CA GLU A 202 20.69 2.52 -6.90
C GLU A 202 21.43 3.10 -8.13
N ASN A 203 20.67 3.68 -9.06
CA ASN A 203 21.26 4.27 -10.27
C ASN A 203 21.91 5.63 -9.94
N SER A 204 23.18 5.78 -10.32
CA SER A 204 23.96 7.01 -10.10
C SER A 204 23.31 8.26 -10.68
N ALA A 205 22.57 8.14 -11.79
CA ALA A 205 21.84 9.25 -12.41
C ALA A 205 20.72 9.81 -11.51
N TYR A 206 20.23 9.03 -10.54
CA TYR A 206 19.12 9.40 -9.64
C TYR A 206 19.54 9.52 -8.17
N GLN A 207 20.82 9.38 -7.85
CA GLN A 207 21.32 9.53 -6.47
C GLN A 207 21.06 10.92 -5.89
N ASN A 208 20.89 11.93 -6.76
CA ASN A 208 20.47 13.27 -6.35
C ASN A 208 19.05 13.33 -5.77
N LEU A 209 18.22 12.29 -5.99
CA LEU A 209 16.87 12.20 -5.41
C LEU A 209 16.87 11.56 -4.01
N ALA A 210 18.03 11.06 -3.54
CA ALA A 210 18.14 10.46 -2.22
C ALA A 210 17.76 11.49 -1.13
N ASN A 211 16.91 11.05 -0.20
CA ASN A 211 16.37 11.95 0.81
C ASN A 211 16.11 11.25 2.14
N VAL A 212 16.09 12.03 3.21
CA VAL A 212 15.64 11.65 4.55
C VAL A 212 14.35 12.38 4.85
N ASN A 213 13.35 11.65 5.31
CA ASN A 213 12.07 12.19 5.76
C ASN A 213 11.95 11.99 7.26
N HIS A 214 11.76 13.07 8.00
CA HIS A 214 11.41 13.04 9.43
C HIS A 214 9.92 13.36 9.54
N GLU A 215 9.18 12.55 10.26
CA GLU A 215 7.74 12.73 10.46
C GLU A 215 7.42 12.72 11.94
N ILE A 216 6.79 13.78 12.43
CA ILE A 216 6.17 13.83 13.75
C ILE A 216 4.67 13.77 13.52
N GLY A 217 4.02 12.81 14.14
CA GLY A 217 2.59 12.59 13.96
C GLY A 217 1.84 12.45 15.27
N THR A 218 0.61 12.91 15.25
CA THR A 218 -0.35 12.65 16.32
C THR A 218 -1.66 12.20 15.71
N ARG A 219 -2.30 11.23 16.34
CA ARG A 219 -3.65 10.76 15.97
C ARG A 219 -4.43 10.44 17.21
N GLY A 220 -5.75 10.66 17.14
CA GLY A 220 -6.63 10.33 18.22
C GLY A 220 -7.97 9.79 17.74
N ARG A 221 -8.61 9.09 18.64
CA ARG A 221 -9.91 8.49 18.45
C ARG A 221 -10.73 8.69 19.73
N TRP A 222 -11.91 9.27 19.59
CA TRP A 222 -12.89 9.38 20.65
C TRP A 222 -14.14 8.59 20.30
N ARG A 223 -14.37 7.50 21.01
CA ARG A 223 -15.58 6.69 20.88
C ARG A 223 -16.72 7.32 21.68
N PHE A 224 -17.63 7.99 21.01
CA PHE A 224 -18.80 8.60 21.64
C PHE A 224 -20.03 7.68 21.62
N LEU A 225 -20.01 6.67 20.73
CA LEU A 225 -20.98 5.55 20.69
C LEU A 225 -20.22 4.21 20.62
N PRO A 226 -20.85 3.08 20.97
CA PRO A 226 -20.19 1.76 20.95
C PRO A 226 -19.57 1.39 19.61
N LYS A 227 -20.13 1.86 18.50
CA LYS A 227 -19.71 1.53 17.14
C LYS A 227 -19.33 2.76 16.30
N SER A 228 -19.13 3.92 16.94
CA SER A 228 -18.81 5.15 16.24
C SER A 228 -17.80 5.99 16.99
N ALA A 229 -16.87 6.58 16.25
CA ALA A 229 -15.81 7.38 16.80
C ALA A 229 -15.55 8.64 15.96
N LEU A 230 -15.20 9.72 16.63
CA LEU A 230 -14.51 10.84 16.01
C LEU A 230 -13.02 10.52 15.93
N LEU A 231 -12.44 10.90 14.81
CA LEU A 231 -11.03 10.71 14.50
C LEU A 231 -10.37 12.06 14.31
N PHE A 232 -9.13 12.17 14.70
CA PHE A 232 -8.26 13.26 14.26
C PHE A 232 -6.86 12.73 13.97
N ASP A 233 -6.19 13.27 13.00
CA ASP A 233 -4.77 13.08 12.76
C ASP A 233 -4.11 14.40 12.33
N SER A 234 -2.85 14.55 12.72
CA SER A 234 -2.00 15.64 12.25
C SER A 234 -0.58 15.12 12.10
N THR A 235 0.06 15.46 10.99
CA THR A 235 1.45 15.10 10.70
C THR A 235 2.22 16.31 10.24
N TYR A 236 3.45 16.42 10.73
CA TYR A 236 4.47 17.32 10.24
C TYR A 236 5.60 16.49 9.66
N THR A 237 5.89 16.65 8.38
CA THR A 237 6.93 15.92 7.65
C THR A 237 7.98 16.89 7.15
N LEU A 238 9.24 16.60 7.48
CA LEU A 238 10.40 17.33 7.02
C LEU A 238 11.14 16.46 6.00
N VAL A 239 11.20 16.91 4.75
CA VAL A 239 11.92 16.25 3.66
C VAL A 239 13.26 16.94 3.46
N ARG A 240 14.34 16.17 3.50
CA ARG A 240 15.72 16.64 3.28
C ARG A 240 16.39 15.81 2.20
N TYR A 241 16.78 16.44 1.11
CA TYR A 241 17.62 15.80 0.11
C TYR A 241 19.05 15.73 0.63
N THR A 242 19.70 14.58 0.49
CA THR A 242 21.03 14.31 1.08
C THR A 242 22.18 14.77 0.19
N ASN A 243 21.93 14.96 -1.10
CA ASN A 243 22.92 15.46 -2.04
C ASN A 243 22.82 17.00 -2.17
N ALA A 244 23.90 17.71 -1.86
CA ALA A 244 23.94 19.17 -1.92
C ALA A 244 23.81 19.74 -3.35
N SER A 245 24.11 18.94 -4.38
CA SER A 245 24.01 19.36 -5.79
C SER A 245 22.62 19.09 -6.39
N THR A 246 21.65 18.63 -5.59
CA THR A 246 20.31 18.34 -6.09
C THR A 246 19.57 19.60 -6.46
N PRO A 247 18.88 19.67 -7.61
CA PRO A 247 17.98 20.75 -7.94
C PRO A 247 16.67 20.72 -7.13
N GLN A 248 16.33 19.56 -6.52
CA GLN A 248 15.12 19.42 -5.70
C GLN A 248 15.19 20.25 -4.44
N THR A 249 14.05 20.82 -4.06
CA THR A 249 13.95 21.70 -2.91
C THR A 249 13.50 20.91 -1.68
N SER A 250 14.31 20.96 -0.61
CA SER A 250 13.89 20.45 0.69
C SER A 250 12.64 21.18 1.20
N GLY A 251 11.73 20.47 1.84
CA GLY A 251 10.45 21.02 2.21
C GLY A 251 9.89 20.49 3.52
N GLU A 252 8.88 21.18 3.96
CA GLU A 252 8.10 20.84 5.14
C GLU A 252 6.64 20.65 4.71
N VAL A 253 5.99 19.62 5.21
CA VAL A 253 4.59 19.32 4.89
C VAL A 253 3.81 19.19 6.18
N VAL A 254 2.77 19.99 6.34
CA VAL A 254 1.80 19.86 7.43
C VAL A 254 0.51 19.31 6.88
N ARG A 255 -0.06 18.30 7.53
CA ARG A 255 -1.38 17.76 7.22
C ARG A 255 -2.15 17.60 8.51
N SER A 256 -3.41 18.04 8.53
CA SER A 256 -4.30 17.86 9.67
C SER A 256 -5.68 17.50 9.18
N ARG A 257 -6.29 16.47 9.76
CA ARG A 257 -7.62 15.99 9.41
C ARG A 257 -8.42 15.70 10.66
N ILE A 258 -9.72 15.91 10.55
CA ILE A 258 -10.71 15.48 11.53
C ILE A 258 -11.83 14.73 10.80
N GLY A 259 -12.42 13.77 11.45
CA GLY A 259 -13.46 13.00 10.79
C GLY A 259 -14.21 12.06 11.70
N PHE A 260 -14.98 11.23 11.05
CA PHE A 260 -15.87 10.27 11.66
C PHE A 260 -15.63 8.88 11.06
N HIS A 261 -15.75 7.87 11.91
CA HIS A 261 -15.73 6.47 11.51
C HIS A 261 -16.76 5.71 12.34
N GLY A 262 -17.64 4.94 11.70
CA GLY A 262 -18.62 4.17 12.45
C GLY A 262 -19.51 3.28 11.60
N LEU A 263 -20.21 2.38 12.29
CA LEU A 263 -21.28 1.57 11.71
C LEU A 263 -22.59 2.37 11.73
N VAL A 264 -23.12 2.62 10.54
CA VAL A 264 -24.47 3.18 10.36
C VAL A 264 -25.53 2.10 10.60
N THR A 265 -25.26 0.89 10.10
CA THR A 265 -26.04 -0.33 10.36
C THR A 265 -25.10 -1.49 10.63
N TYR A 266 -25.60 -2.69 10.94
CA TYR A 266 -24.76 -3.89 11.07
C TYR A 266 -24.02 -4.28 9.80
N HIS A 267 -24.48 -3.82 8.64
CA HIS A 267 -23.90 -4.12 7.35
C HIS A 267 -23.24 -2.92 6.69
N LEU A 268 -23.39 -1.71 7.22
CA LEU A 268 -22.92 -0.49 6.57
C LEU A 268 -22.01 0.32 7.48
N ALA A 269 -20.76 0.49 7.08
CA ALA A 269 -19.80 1.36 7.71
C ALA A 269 -19.56 2.62 6.87
N LEU A 270 -19.42 3.74 7.54
CA LEU A 270 -19.04 5.02 6.95
C LEU A 270 -17.77 5.53 7.62
N MET A 271 -16.83 5.98 6.80
CA MET A 271 -15.66 6.76 7.21
C MET A 271 -15.64 8.05 6.41
N GLY A 272 -15.36 9.16 7.06
CA GLY A 272 -15.14 10.44 6.41
C GLY A 272 -14.15 11.28 7.21
N MET A 273 -13.11 11.78 6.55
CA MET A 273 -12.14 12.70 7.12
C MET A 273 -11.93 13.88 6.18
N LEU A 274 -11.96 15.07 6.72
CA LEU A 274 -11.68 16.33 6.03
C LEU A 274 -10.55 17.03 6.73
N GLY A 275 -9.75 17.75 5.98
CA GLY A 275 -8.62 18.45 6.54
C GLY A 275 -7.93 19.37 5.57
N TRP A 276 -6.74 19.76 5.94
CA TRP A 276 -5.91 20.69 5.22
C TRP A 276 -4.48 20.20 5.14
N ALA A 277 -3.83 20.44 4.00
CA ALA A 277 -2.41 20.20 3.81
C ALA A 277 -1.74 21.46 3.27
N SER A 278 -0.60 21.79 3.85
CA SER A 278 0.25 22.91 3.43
C SER A 278 1.69 22.44 3.28
N THR A 279 2.38 22.94 2.26
CA THR A 279 3.79 22.67 2.01
C THR A 279 4.60 23.95 2.04
N PHE A 280 5.78 23.89 2.65
CA PHE A 280 6.70 25.01 2.74
C PHE A 280 8.06 24.58 2.20
N TYR A 281 8.50 25.19 1.10
CA TYR A 281 9.76 24.86 0.45
C TYR A 281 10.80 25.91 0.74
N ARG A 282 12.03 25.46 1.03
CA ARG A 282 13.19 26.34 1.26
C ARG A 282 14.01 26.42 -0.03
N THR A 283 13.84 27.49 -0.77
CA THR A 283 14.64 27.74 -1.98
C THR A 283 16.10 28.01 -1.61
N HIS A 284 17.02 27.47 -2.40
CA HIS A 284 18.45 27.78 -2.34
C HIS A 284 18.96 28.07 -3.77
N PRO A 285 20.11 28.75 -3.93
CA PRO A 285 20.64 29.02 -5.26
C PRO A 285 20.81 27.73 -6.09
N GLY A 286 20.24 27.71 -7.29
CA GLY A 286 20.25 26.55 -8.19
C GLY A 286 19.13 25.52 -7.93
N SER A 287 18.28 25.72 -6.91
CA SER A 287 17.12 24.86 -6.71
C SER A 287 16.00 25.18 -7.70
N ILE A 288 15.19 24.15 -8.01
CA ILE A 288 13.92 24.34 -8.71
C ILE A 288 13.02 25.23 -7.84
N GLN A 289 12.49 26.29 -8.43
CA GLN A 289 11.52 27.15 -7.73
C GLN A 289 10.24 26.35 -7.50
N ALA A 290 10.06 25.84 -6.28
CA ALA A 290 8.95 24.99 -5.91
C ALA A 290 7.73 25.85 -5.54
N ARG A 291 6.59 25.53 -6.13
CA ARG A 291 5.32 26.12 -5.75
C ARG A 291 4.82 25.51 -4.44
N GLN A 292 4.38 26.34 -3.51
CA GLN A 292 3.76 25.89 -2.27
C GLN A 292 2.37 25.32 -2.56
N PHE A 293 2.05 24.22 -1.89
CA PHE A 293 0.71 23.66 -1.86
C PHE A 293 0.00 24.16 -0.59
N ASP A 294 -1.25 24.54 -0.73
CA ASP A 294 -2.11 24.95 0.37
C ASP A 294 -3.58 24.67 -0.03
N ALA A 295 -4.09 23.52 0.34
CA ALA A 295 -5.39 23.07 -0.13
C ALA A 295 -6.07 22.05 0.81
N PRO A 296 -7.41 21.92 0.72
CA PRO A 296 -8.14 20.89 1.43
C PRO A 296 -7.74 19.49 0.96
N ILE A 297 -7.69 18.58 1.93
CA ILE A 297 -7.55 17.14 1.73
C ILE A 297 -8.75 16.42 2.32
N ALA A 298 -9.12 15.29 1.73
CA ALA A 298 -10.30 14.55 2.14
C ALA A 298 -10.11 13.05 1.96
N ASN A 299 -10.82 12.28 2.75
CA ASN A 299 -10.96 10.84 2.58
C ASN A 299 -12.37 10.44 3.01
N ALA A 300 -13.09 9.70 2.16
CA ALA A 300 -14.41 9.19 2.46
C ALA A 300 -14.55 7.77 1.93
N GLU A 301 -15.16 6.90 2.70
CA GLU A 301 -15.43 5.51 2.30
C GLU A 301 -16.79 5.09 2.86
N LEU A 302 -17.58 4.45 2.01
CA LEU A 302 -18.78 3.71 2.37
C LEU A 302 -18.52 2.23 2.11
N ARG A 303 -18.63 1.40 3.16
CA ARG A 303 -18.37 -0.04 3.09
C ARG A 303 -19.61 -0.83 3.50
N TRP A 304 -20.04 -1.69 2.62
CA TRP A 304 -21.12 -2.63 2.87
C TRP A 304 -20.57 -4.03 3.11
N PHE A 305 -20.90 -4.61 4.26
CA PHE A 305 -20.51 -5.98 4.64
C PHE A 305 -21.64 -6.93 4.23
N ILE A 306 -21.33 -7.86 3.35
CA ILE A 306 -22.29 -8.88 2.87
C ILE A 306 -22.53 -9.89 4.00
N GLN A 307 -21.46 -10.28 4.71
CA GLN A 307 -21.51 -11.14 5.88
C GLN A 307 -20.84 -10.39 7.04
N ALA A 308 -21.64 -9.66 7.81
CA ALA A 308 -21.14 -8.96 8.98
C ALA A 308 -20.93 -9.96 10.13
N ARG A 309 -19.72 -10.05 10.65
CA ARG A 309 -19.50 -10.52 12.02
C ARG A 309 -19.46 -9.27 12.90
N PRO A 310 -20.43 -9.08 13.82
CA PRO A 310 -20.33 -8.00 14.78
C PRO A 310 -19.12 -8.33 15.67
N ASP A 311 -18.02 -7.61 15.47
CA ASP A 311 -16.93 -7.64 16.43
C ASP A 311 -17.39 -6.91 17.69
N LEU A 312 -17.41 -7.63 18.80
CA LEU A 312 -17.77 -7.08 20.10
C LEU A 312 -16.68 -6.14 20.64
N ASP A 313 -15.48 -6.23 20.09
CA ASP A 313 -14.38 -5.34 20.43
C ASP A 313 -14.48 -4.07 19.55
N ALA A 314 -15.13 -3.04 20.08
CA ALA A 314 -15.42 -1.77 19.38
C ALA A 314 -14.19 -0.95 18.97
N THR A 315 -13.00 -1.56 18.84
CA THR A 315 -11.78 -0.93 18.33
C THR A 315 -11.69 -0.97 16.82
N THR A 316 -12.39 -1.89 16.18
CA THR A 316 -12.48 -2.02 14.73
C THR A 316 -13.93 -1.90 14.30
N VAL A 317 -14.20 -1.19 13.23
CA VAL A 317 -15.47 -1.27 12.51
C VAL A 317 -15.58 -2.67 11.96
N ALA A 318 -16.70 -3.33 12.18
CA ALA A 318 -16.97 -4.72 11.91
C ALA A 318 -16.09 -5.31 10.79
N SER A 319 -15.27 -6.29 11.12
CA SER A 319 -14.58 -7.10 10.13
C SER A 319 -15.61 -8.02 9.47
N GLY A 320 -15.95 -7.71 8.23
CA GLY A 320 -16.77 -8.62 7.41
C GLY A 320 -15.87 -9.53 6.59
N ILE A 321 -16.27 -10.78 6.41
CA ILE A 321 -15.54 -11.73 5.55
C ILE A 321 -15.68 -11.33 4.08
N SER A 322 -16.79 -10.70 3.70
CA SER A 322 -17.05 -10.20 2.35
C SER A 322 -17.62 -8.80 2.41
N SER A 323 -17.10 -7.88 1.60
CA SER A 323 -17.52 -6.49 1.60
C SER A 323 -17.41 -5.83 0.23
N VAL A 324 -18.18 -4.78 0.04
CA VAL A 324 -18.06 -3.85 -1.09
C VAL A 324 -17.82 -2.47 -0.51
N ALA A 325 -16.81 -1.76 -1.00
CA ALA A 325 -16.53 -0.40 -0.58
C ALA A 325 -16.45 0.53 -1.80
N VAL A 326 -16.98 1.73 -1.64
CA VAL A 326 -16.79 2.85 -2.57
C VAL A 326 -16.13 3.96 -1.78
N GLY A 327 -15.07 4.53 -2.32
CA GLY A 327 -14.33 5.56 -1.63
C GLY A 327 -13.83 6.66 -2.55
N TYR A 328 -13.48 7.76 -1.91
CA TYR A 328 -12.82 8.91 -2.51
C TYR A 328 -11.69 9.37 -1.60
N SER A 329 -10.56 9.74 -2.21
CA SER A 329 -9.45 10.35 -1.48
C SER A 329 -8.85 11.50 -2.27
N ARG A 330 -8.58 12.61 -1.58
CA ARG A 330 -7.80 13.74 -2.07
C ARG A 330 -6.56 13.89 -1.21
N THR A 331 -5.40 13.72 -1.82
CA THR A 331 -4.10 13.75 -1.14
C THR A 331 -3.14 14.69 -1.87
N ALA A 332 -2.16 15.20 -1.13
CA ALA A 332 -1.01 15.89 -1.70
C ALA A 332 0.26 15.22 -1.16
N ASN A 333 1.19 14.91 -2.06
CA ASN A 333 2.42 14.22 -1.73
C ASN A 333 3.61 14.93 -2.38
N ASN A 334 4.80 14.72 -1.82
CA ASN A 334 6.03 15.21 -2.41
C ASN A 334 6.31 14.48 -3.74
N SER A 335 6.85 15.20 -4.72
CA SER A 335 7.14 14.67 -6.05
C SER A 335 8.61 14.80 -6.38
N TYR A 336 9.18 13.80 -7.05
CA TYR A 336 10.53 13.87 -7.63
C TYR A 336 10.58 14.65 -8.95
N LEU A 337 9.43 14.84 -9.62
CA LEU A 337 9.33 15.64 -10.85
C LEU A 337 9.23 17.13 -10.57
N GLY A 338 8.80 17.50 -9.37
CA GLY A 338 8.60 18.89 -8.97
C GLY A 338 8.53 19.02 -7.46
N SER A 339 7.75 19.97 -6.98
CA SER A 339 7.61 20.25 -5.56
C SER A 339 6.62 19.30 -4.87
N PHE A 340 5.46 19.09 -5.48
CA PHE A 340 4.41 18.17 -5.00
C PHE A 340 3.55 17.70 -6.17
N TYR A 341 2.70 16.71 -5.92
CA TYR A 341 1.54 16.39 -6.75
C TYR A 341 0.29 16.27 -5.89
N GLN A 342 -0.83 16.62 -6.49
CA GLN A 342 -2.15 16.39 -5.92
C GLN A 342 -2.80 15.21 -6.62
N ARG A 343 -3.41 14.30 -5.86
CA ARG A 343 -4.16 13.19 -6.40
C ARG A 343 -5.57 13.19 -5.84
N ASP A 344 -6.53 13.21 -6.74
CA ASP A 344 -7.94 12.93 -6.48
C ASP A 344 -8.25 11.52 -6.99
N ARG A 345 -8.67 10.61 -6.14
CA ARG A 345 -8.93 9.20 -6.49
C ARG A 345 -10.30 8.76 -6.03
N GLY A 346 -11.15 8.33 -6.96
CA GLY A 346 -12.33 7.54 -6.69
C GLY A 346 -12.01 6.05 -6.86
N TYR A 347 -12.55 5.18 -6.00
CA TYR A 347 -12.32 3.74 -6.13
C TYR A 347 -13.55 2.93 -5.73
N LEU A 348 -13.65 1.76 -6.35
CA LEU A 348 -14.55 0.66 -5.99
C LEU A 348 -13.70 -0.51 -5.52
N GLN A 349 -14.08 -1.09 -4.41
CA GLN A 349 -13.37 -2.19 -3.77
C GLN A 349 -14.39 -3.29 -3.43
N VAL A 350 -14.13 -4.51 -3.87
CA VAL A 350 -14.95 -5.67 -3.54
C VAL A 350 -14.10 -6.73 -2.87
N SER A 351 -14.61 -7.41 -1.88
CA SER A 351 -13.85 -8.31 -1.02
C SER A 351 -14.63 -9.58 -0.61
N THR A 352 -13.98 -10.77 -0.69
CA THR A 352 -14.60 -11.99 -0.20
C THR A 352 -13.63 -13.07 0.27
N PHE A 353 -14.10 -13.84 1.24
CA PHE A 353 -13.53 -15.11 1.63
C PHE A 353 -14.68 -16.11 1.82
N ILE A 354 -14.75 -17.12 0.94
CA ILE A 354 -15.87 -18.05 0.87
C ILE A 354 -15.42 -19.42 1.32
N LEU A 355 -16.19 -20.02 2.25
CA LEU A 355 -16.03 -21.40 2.75
C LEU A 355 -14.62 -21.76 3.25
N GLY A 356 -13.82 -20.78 3.64
CA GLY A 356 -12.45 -21.01 4.09
C GLY A 356 -11.46 -21.39 2.98
N ALA A 357 -11.92 -21.57 1.74
CA ALA A 357 -11.11 -22.10 0.64
C ALA A 357 -10.88 -21.07 -0.50
N VAL A 358 -11.81 -20.14 -0.73
CA VAL A 358 -11.71 -19.17 -1.82
C VAL A 358 -11.52 -17.78 -1.25
N ALA A 359 -10.37 -17.18 -1.50
CA ALA A 359 -10.10 -15.78 -1.24
C ALA A 359 -10.03 -15.01 -2.56
N GLY A 360 -10.48 -13.84 -2.52
CA GLY A 360 -10.37 -13.08 -3.71
C GLY A 360 -10.52 -11.55 -3.58
N GLY A 361 -9.90 -10.62 -4.45
CA GLY A 361 -9.78 -9.16 -4.46
C GLY A 361 -10.09 -8.47 -5.82
N LEU A 362 -11.03 -7.47 -5.93
CA LEU A 362 -11.18 -6.53 -7.03
C LEU A 362 -11.04 -5.10 -6.53
N GLU A 363 -10.15 -4.34 -7.06
CA GLU A 363 -10.12 -2.89 -6.92
C GLU A 363 -10.07 -2.24 -8.29
N PHE A 364 -10.89 -1.25 -8.48
CA PHE A 364 -10.85 -0.38 -9.63
C PHE A 364 -10.78 1.07 -9.15
N GLY A 365 -9.84 1.84 -9.68
CA GLY A 365 -9.63 3.23 -9.32
C GLY A 365 -9.54 4.14 -10.55
N VAL A 366 -10.08 5.35 -10.39
CA VAL A 366 -9.91 6.46 -11.31
C VAL A 366 -9.25 7.58 -10.55
N SER A 367 -8.11 8.07 -11.05
CA SER A 367 -7.37 9.15 -10.39
C SER A 367 -7.11 10.29 -11.35
N ARG A 368 -7.28 11.52 -10.87
CA ARG A 368 -6.68 12.70 -11.48
C ARG A 368 -5.45 13.06 -10.66
N VAL A 369 -4.30 13.14 -11.34
CA VAL A 369 -3.02 13.52 -10.72
C VAL A 369 -2.56 14.83 -11.35
N ALA A 370 -2.33 15.86 -10.55
CA ALA A 370 -1.90 17.18 -11.01
C ALA A 370 -0.52 17.49 -10.42
N PHE A 371 0.45 17.72 -11.30
CA PHE A 371 1.77 18.22 -10.98
C PHE A 371 1.78 19.71 -11.32
N PRO A 372 2.03 20.62 -10.37
CA PRO A 372 2.13 22.02 -10.66
C PRO A 372 3.40 22.36 -11.45
N GLU A 373 3.40 23.47 -12.08
CA GLU A 373 4.59 24.08 -12.68
C GLU A 373 5.75 24.14 -11.67
N ALA A 374 6.94 23.72 -12.08
CA ALA A 374 8.14 23.74 -11.25
C ALA A 374 9.37 24.09 -12.09
N GLY A 375 9.92 25.30 -11.90
CA GLY A 375 11.01 25.83 -12.72
C GLY A 375 10.61 25.92 -14.19
N ASN A 376 11.31 25.19 -15.05
CA ASN A 376 11.03 25.15 -16.50
C ASN A 376 10.08 23.99 -16.89
N LEU A 377 9.62 23.20 -15.93
CA LEU A 377 8.68 22.11 -16.19
C LEU A 377 7.25 22.67 -16.19
N PRO A 378 6.47 22.50 -17.27
CA PRO A 378 5.07 22.92 -17.30
C PRO A 378 4.22 22.14 -16.29
N SER A 379 3.05 22.64 -15.97
CA SER A 379 2.08 21.87 -15.21
C SER A 379 1.60 20.67 -16.03
N ILE A 380 1.50 19.53 -15.40
CA ILE A 380 1.06 18.27 -16.02
C ILE A 380 -0.16 17.77 -15.25
N THR A 381 -1.24 17.46 -15.95
CA THR A 381 -2.37 16.74 -15.38
C THR A 381 -2.47 15.38 -16.04
N GLN A 382 -2.64 14.34 -15.25
CA GLN A 382 -2.78 12.97 -15.71
C GLN A 382 -4.12 12.40 -15.25
N LEU A 383 -4.81 11.71 -16.13
CA LEU A 383 -5.89 10.80 -15.81
C LEU A 383 -5.32 9.39 -15.75
N ARG A 384 -5.47 8.74 -14.59
CA ARG A 384 -5.00 7.37 -14.39
C ARG A 384 -6.18 6.46 -14.09
N LEU A 385 -6.25 5.34 -14.80
CA LEU A 385 -7.14 4.23 -14.52
C LEU A 385 -6.30 3.08 -13.97
N ASP A 386 -6.67 2.54 -12.84
CA ASP A 386 -5.98 1.41 -12.24
C ASP A 386 -6.97 0.33 -11.80
N GLY A 387 -6.61 -0.93 -12.00
CA GLY A 387 -7.42 -2.07 -11.63
C GLY A 387 -6.56 -3.24 -11.16
N VAL A 388 -7.01 -3.95 -10.12
CA VAL A 388 -6.44 -5.23 -9.67
C VAL A 388 -7.57 -6.21 -9.44
N ALA A 389 -7.43 -7.42 -9.99
CA ALA A 389 -8.22 -8.56 -9.59
C ALA A 389 -7.28 -9.66 -9.08
N PHE A 390 -7.63 -10.27 -7.97
CA PHE A 390 -6.89 -11.36 -7.34
C PHE A 390 -7.87 -12.46 -6.95
N GLY A 391 -7.48 -13.70 -7.16
CA GLY A 391 -8.21 -14.89 -6.70
C GLY A 391 -7.23 -15.94 -6.20
N GLU A 392 -7.56 -16.59 -5.10
CA GLU A 392 -6.81 -17.72 -4.52
C GLU A 392 -7.78 -18.83 -4.18
N TYR A 393 -7.43 -20.05 -4.57
CA TYR A 393 -8.12 -21.25 -4.14
C TYR A 393 -7.17 -22.13 -3.30
N ARG A 394 -7.56 -22.42 -2.08
CA ARG A 394 -6.82 -23.27 -1.14
C ARG A 394 -7.29 -24.71 -1.27
N PHE A 395 -6.43 -25.56 -1.81
CA PHE A 395 -6.71 -27.00 -1.92
C PHE A 395 -6.55 -27.71 -0.58
N THR A 396 -5.60 -27.24 0.22
CA THR A 396 -5.31 -27.74 1.56
C THR A 396 -4.99 -26.56 2.46
N ASP A 397 -4.78 -26.82 3.75
CA ASP A 397 -4.34 -25.80 4.73
C ASP A 397 -2.92 -25.27 4.44
N THR A 398 -2.20 -25.87 3.48
CA THR A 398 -0.80 -25.54 3.18
C THR A 398 -0.53 -25.27 1.70
N LEU A 399 -1.50 -25.48 0.81
CA LEU A 399 -1.32 -25.34 -0.64
C LEU A 399 -2.45 -24.57 -1.27
N ALA A 400 -2.11 -23.55 -2.04
CA ALA A 400 -3.06 -22.75 -2.82
C ALA A 400 -2.58 -22.52 -4.24
N VAL A 401 -3.54 -22.26 -5.14
CA VAL A 401 -3.32 -21.66 -6.46
C VAL A 401 -3.89 -20.26 -6.45
N ASN A 402 -3.19 -19.32 -7.04
CA ASN A 402 -3.65 -17.95 -7.18
C ASN A 402 -3.57 -17.46 -8.63
N ALA A 403 -4.40 -16.47 -8.94
CA ALA A 403 -4.38 -15.72 -10.17
C ALA A 403 -4.47 -14.23 -9.86
N THR A 404 -3.68 -13.42 -10.56
CA THR A 404 -3.68 -11.97 -10.40
C THR A 404 -3.76 -11.30 -11.79
N LEU A 405 -4.63 -10.32 -11.92
CA LEU A 405 -4.74 -9.46 -13.09
C LEU A 405 -4.57 -8.00 -12.64
N ASN A 406 -3.65 -7.28 -13.25
CA ASN A 406 -3.46 -5.84 -13.02
C ASN A 406 -3.68 -5.09 -14.33
N TYR A 407 -4.30 -3.94 -14.23
CA TYR A 407 -4.44 -2.95 -15.28
C TYR A 407 -3.98 -1.59 -14.80
N ASP A 408 -3.24 -0.87 -15.63
CA ASP A 408 -2.77 0.48 -15.33
C ASP A 408 -2.70 1.28 -16.63
N GLN A 409 -3.36 2.44 -16.66
CA GLN A 409 -3.35 3.36 -17.80
C GLN A 409 -3.15 4.77 -17.31
N VAL A 410 -2.25 5.47 -17.96
CA VAL A 410 -1.97 6.90 -17.73
C VAL A 410 -2.16 7.65 -19.03
N ASN A 411 -2.94 8.73 -19.00
CA ASN A 411 -3.11 9.68 -20.08
C ASN A 411 -2.83 11.07 -19.55
N SER A 412 -1.91 11.79 -20.21
CA SER A 412 -1.51 13.16 -19.84
C SER A 412 -2.16 14.17 -20.80
N ASP A 413 -2.64 15.29 -20.26
CA ASP A 413 -3.32 16.34 -21.03
C ASP A 413 -2.41 17.51 -21.44
N SER A 414 -1.11 17.43 -21.16
CA SER A 414 -0.16 18.52 -21.39
C SER A 414 0.68 18.28 -22.66
N ALA A 415 0.77 19.27 -23.50
CA ALA A 415 1.61 19.24 -24.69
C ALA A 415 3.08 18.96 -24.31
N GLY A 416 3.68 17.94 -24.92
CA GLY A 416 5.03 17.48 -24.59
C GLY A 416 5.13 16.45 -23.48
N ALA A 417 4.00 16.03 -22.90
CA ALA A 417 3.95 14.98 -21.88
C ALA A 417 3.39 13.65 -22.43
N GLU A 418 3.20 13.53 -23.74
CA GLU A 418 2.68 12.31 -24.40
C GLU A 418 3.62 11.11 -24.23
N ASN A 419 4.88 11.36 -23.96
CA ASN A 419 5.87 10.31 -23.62
C ASN A 419 5.67 9.70 -22.22
N LEU A 420 4.78 10.28 -21.40
CA LEU A 420 4.39 9.74 -20.10
C LEU A 420 3.11 8.88 -20.18
N ASP A 421 2.47 8.84 -21.34
CA ASP A 421 1.25 8.07 -21.56
C ASP A 421 1.59 6.61 -21.79
N TYR A 422 0.91 5.73 -21.06
CA TYR A 422 1.07 4.31 -21.27
C TYR A 422 -0.19 3.55 -20.89
N THR A 423 -0.31 2.36 -21.47
CA THR A 423 -1.25 1.34 -21.03
C THR A 423 -0.47 0.08 -20.71
N ARG A 424 -0.78 -0.55 -19.60
CA ARG A 424 -0.17 -1.78 -19.14
C ARG A 424 -1.19 -2.70 -18.53
N TRP A 425 -1.12 -3.95 -18.87
CA TRP A 425 -1.83 -4.99 -18.15
C TRP A 425 -0.90 -6.17 -17.85
N GLN A 426 -1.14 -6.86 -16.75
CA GLN A 426 -0.35 -7.98 -16.30
C GLN A 426 -1.29 -9.09 -15.85
N ALA A 427 -0.97 -10.32 -16.20
CA ALA A 427 -1.71 -11.51 -15.77
C ALA A 427 -0.71 -12.53 -15.23
N TYR A 428 -0.95 -13.03 -14.02
CA TYR A 428 -0.13 -14.02 -13.35
C TYR A 428 -0.98 -15.19 -12.88
N LEU A 429 -0.42 -16.39 -12.99
CA LEU A 429 -0.93 -17.60 -12.38
C LEU A 429 0.17 -18.20 -11.51
N GLY A 430 -0.19 -18.63 -10.31
CA GLY A 430 0.80 -19.10 -9.35
C GLY A 430 0.33 -20.22 -8.45
N VAL A 431 1.31 -20.82 -7.79
CA VAL A 431 1.13 -21.81 -6.74
C VAL A 431 1.87 -21.32 -5.50
N ARG A 432 1.25 -21.46 -4.35
CA ARG A 432 1.82 -21.09 -3.07
C ARG A 432 1.73 -22.23 -2.08
N TRP A 433 2.87 -22.57 -1.48
CA TRP A 433 2.95 -23.37 -0.27
C TRP A 433 3.13 -22.45 0.95
N PHE A 434 2.43 -22.75 2.04
CA PHE A 434 2.49 -21.96 3.28
C PHE A 434 2.16 -22.88 4.48
N MET A 435 2.74 -22.54 5.63
CA MET A 435 2.58 -23.33 6.86
C MET A 435 2.15 -22.46 8.04
#